data_e3550e0e2393db5eb44a4f9091786cc4
#
_entry.id   e3550e0e2393db5eb44a4f9091786cc4
#
_cell.length_a   1.000
_cell.length_b   1.000
_cell.length_c   1.000
_cell.angle_alpha   90.00
_cell.angle_beta   90.00
_cell.angle_gamma   90.00
#
_symmetry.space_group_name_H-M   'P 1'
#
loop_
_entity.id
_entity.type
_entity.pdbx_description
1 polymer ?
#
loop_
_entity_poly.entity_id
_entity_poly.type
_entity_poly.pdbx_seq_one_letter_code
_entity_poly.pdbx_strand_id
1 'polypeptide(L)'
;VANIEQIKASGRAEKDAVIITELPFQTNKAALIERIADLVNDKKLEGISDIRDESDRDGMRIVIELKRDAYPQVVLNNLFKLTPLQNNFSANILALVKGEPTTLSLRKMLDVFLDFRVETIRRRTGFLLKKAEDRDHIVKGLLLALGSMDEIINLIRSAKDTISAREQLQTDHELSSTQAEAILQMQLRRLTALEADKIKAEHDELTQKINSYQQILNSKERILQI
;
A
#
# COMPACT_ATOMS: atom_id res chain seq x y z
N VAL A 1 7.39 5.69 27.17
CA VAL A 1 8.23 6.88 27.02
C VAL A 1 8.52 7.43 28.40
N ALA A 2 9.77 7.76 28.68
CA ALA A 2 10.21 8.35 29.95
C ALA A 2 10.99 9.64 29.67
N ASN A 3 10.56 10.72 30.28
CA ASN A 3 11.13 12.07 30.10
C ASN A 3 11.61 12.62 31.46
N ILE A 4 12.58 13.51 31.43
CA ILE A 4 13.06 14.25 32.61
C ILE A 4 12.33 15.60 32.59
N GLU A 5 11.62 15.94 33.68
CA GLU A 5 10.89 17.17 33.83
C GLU A 5 11.20 17.80 35.19
N GLN A 6 11.12 19.15 35.28
CA GLN A 6 11.14 19.84 36.56
C GLN A 6 9.72 20.01 37.09
N ILE A 7 9.47 19.47 38.28
CA ILE A 7 8.14 19.52 38.91
C ILE A 7 8.16 20.48 40.10
N LYS A 8 7.09 21.26 40.27
CA LYS A 8 6.84 22.07 41.46
C LYS A 8 6.10 21.22 42.49
N ALA A 9 6.82 20.78 43.52
CA ALA A 9 6.15 20.22 44.69
C ALA A 9 5.49 21.36 45.49
N SER A 10 4.24 21.15 45.96
CA SER A 10 3.44 22.14 46.68
C SER A 10 4.25 22.90 47.74
N GLY A 11 4.58 24.16 47.46
CA GLY A 11 5.30 25.06 48.40
C GLY A 11 6.80 24.77 48.58
N ARG A 12 7.44 23.93 47.75
CA ARG A 12 8.86 23.57 47.78
C ARG A 12 9.59 23.98 46.50
N ALA A 13 10.92 24.05 46.56
CA ALA A 13 11.78 24.32 45.42
C ALA A 13 11.51 23.26 44.31
N GLU A 14 11.68 23.69 43.05
CA GLU A 14 11.61 22.82 41.89
C GLU A 14 12.57 21.63 42.07
N LYS A 15 12.10 20.43 41.74
CA LYS A 15 12.87 19.18 41.78
C LYS A 15 12.83 18.55 40.40
N ASP A 16 13.93 17.91 40.04
CA ASP A 16 13.96 17.04 38.86
C ASP A 16 13.16 15.79 39.14
N ALA A 17 12.41 15.34 38.14
CA ALA A 17 11.65 14.10 38.17
C ALA A 17 11.75 13.37 36.85
N VAL A 18 11.67 12.05 36.90
CA VAL A 18 11.45 11.22 35.72
C VAL A 18 9.97 10.93 35.59
N ILE A 19 9.38 11.39 34.50
CA ILE A 19 7.97 11.19 34.18
C ILE A 19 7.86 10.06 33.14
N ILE A 20 7.06 9.04 33.47
CA ILE A 20 6.79 7.89 32.58
C ILE A 20 5.35 8.00 32.10
N THR A 21 5.17 8.21 30.78
CA THR A 21 3.85 8.35 30.14
C THR A 21 3.43 7.10 29.39
N GLU A 22 4.38 6.22 29.04
CA GLU A 22 4.10 4.99 28.33
C GLU A 22 5.00 3.85 28.86
N LEU A 23 4.45 2.64 28.90
CA LEU A 23 5.18 1.43 29.29
C LEU A 23 5.35 0.50 28.08
N PRO A 24 6.39 -0.36 28.10
CA PRO A 24 6.51 -1.41 27.12
C PRO A 24 5.33 -2.36 27.12
N PHE A 25 5.02 -2.94 25.96
CA PHE A 25 3.96 -3.91 25.80
C PHE A 25 4.08 -5.05 26.85
N GLN A 26 2.95 -5.47 27.42
CA GLN A 26 2.85 -6.48 28.48
C GLN A 26 3.55 -6.13 29.82
N THR A 27 3.90 -4.88 30.06
CA THR A 27 4.43 -4.45 31.36
C THR A 27 3.29 -3.98 32.26
N ASN A 28 3.16 -4.60 33.43
CA ASN A 28 2.16 -4.20 34.44
C ASN A 28 2.69 -2.98 35.21
N LYS A 29 1.87 -1.90 35.27
CA LYS A 29 2.20 -0.65 35.92
C LYS A 29 2.47 -0.81 37.42
N ALA A 30 1.59 -1.50 38.14
CA ALA A 30 1.70 -1.68 39.57
C ALA A 30 2.95 -2.51 39.93
N ALA A 31 3.19 -3.61 39.22
CA ALA A 31 4.38 -4.43 39.40
C ALA A 31 5.68 -3.67 39.09
N LEU A 32 5.68 -2.74 38.10
CA LEU A 32 6.82 -1.89 37.82
C LEU A 32 7.11 -0.93 38.98
N ILE A 33 6.09 -0.28 39.52
CA ILE A 33 6.23 0.65 40.66
C ILE A 33 6.76 -0.08 41.89
N GLU A 34 6.18 -1.24 42.21
CA GLU A 34 6.64 -2.12 43.31
C GLU A 34 8.12 -2.53 43.12
N ARG A 35 8.47 -2.99 41.91
CA ARG A 35 9.85 -3.32 41.57
C ARG A 35 10.83 -2.17 41.74
N ILE A 36 10.46 -0.96 41.37
CA ILE A 36 11.30 0.23 41.57
C ILE A 36 11.45 0.52 43.05
N ALA A 37 10.37 0.43 43.85
CA ALA A 37 10.40 0.64 45.30
C ALA A 37 11.32 -0.37 45.98
N ASP A 38 11.26 -1.65 45.62
CA ASP A 38 12.14 -2.71 46.15
C ASP A 38 13.60 -2.38 45.84
N LEU A 39 13.93 -1.98 44.61
CA LEU A 39 15.28 -1.64 44.22
C LEU A 39 15.85 -0.44 44.99
N VAL A 40 14.98 0.54 45.31
CA VAL A 40 15.34 1.69 46.15
C VAL A 40 15.58 1.27 47.59
N ASN A 41 14.72 0.42 48.16
CA ASN A 41 14.86 -0.12 49.52
C ASN A 41 16.13 -0.97 49.64
N ASP A 42 16.44 -1.79 48.63
CA ASP A 42 17.65 -2.63 48.57
C ASP A 42 18.94 -1.80 48.32
N LYS A 43 18.82 -0.47 48.13
CA LYS A 43 19.94 0.44 47.78
C LYS A 43 20.64 0.07 46.47
N LYS A 44 19.94 -0.62 45.55
CA LYS A 44 20.42 -0.96 44.20
C LYS A 44 20.13 0.18 43.20
N LEU A 45 19.13 1.01 43.51
CA LEU A 45 18.75 2.16 42.75
C LEU A 45 18.74 3.41 43.66
N GLU A 46 19.78 4.25 43.52
CA GLU A 46 19.93 5.45 44.29
C GLU A 46 19.43 6.71 43.57
N GLY A 47 19.24 7.82 44.31
CA GLY A 47 18.85 9.09 43.75
C GLY A 47 17.34 9.33 43.64
N ILE A 48 16.50 8.37 44.04
CA ILE A 48 15.04 8.52 44.07
C ILE A 48 14.62 8.94 45.49
N SER A 49 13.70 9.92 45.56
CA SER A 49 13.13 10.39 46.83
C SER A 49 11.70 9.92 47.04
N ASP A 50 10.88 9.83 45.99
CA ASP A 50 9.50 9.42 46.07
C ASP A 50 9.01 8.88 44.71
N ILE A 51 7.96 8.05 44.71
CA ILE A 51 7.31 7.50 43.52
C ILE A 51 5.80 7.64 43.67
N ARG A 52 5.16 8.26 42.67
CA ARG A 52 3.71 8.47 42.66
C ARG A 52 3.10 8.04 41.34
N ASP A 53 1.92 7.43 41.44
CA ASP A 53 1.07 7.18 40.29
C ASP A 53 0.03 8.30 40.18
N GLU A 54 0.21 9.17 39.21
CA GLU A 54 -0.68 10.30 38.90
C GLU A 54 -1.51 10.01 37.63
N SER A 55 -1.65 8.74 37.24
CA SER A 55 -2.43 8.34 36.06
C SER A 55 -3.90 8.67 36.29
N ASP A 56 -4.54 9.26 35.27
CA ASP A 56 -5.93 9.65 35.23
C ASP A 56 -6.63 9.17 33.94
N ARG A 57 -7.77 9.80 33.60
CA ARG A 57 -8.54 9.51 32.39
C ARG A 57 -7.86 9.99 31.11
N ASP A 58 -6.97 10.98 31.23
CA ASP A 58 -6.26 11.58 30.11
C ASP A 58 -5.01 10.77 29.74
N GLY A 59 -4.53 9.90 30.64
CA GLY A 59 -3.42 9.00 30.34
C GLY A 59 -2.64 8.47 31.52
N MET A 60 -1.61 7.71 31.22
CA MET A 60 -0.66 7.17 32.19
C MET A 60 0.37 8.26 32.57
N ARG A 61 0.57 8.44 33.87
CA ARG A 61 1.58 9.32 34.40
C ARG A 61 2.16 8.76 35.70
N ILE A 62 3.38 8.23 35.65
CA ILE A 62 4.12 7.81 36.85
C ILE A 62 5.20 8.86 37.06
N VAL A 63 5.24 9.44 38.25
CA VAL A 63 6.19 10.49 38.64
C VAL A 63 7.19 9.90 39.62
N ILE A 64 8.47 9.91 39.26
CA ILE A 64 9.59 9.51 40.11
C ILE A 64 10.37 10.74 40.49
N GLU A 65 10.20 11.24 41.74
CA GLU A 65 10.90 12.38 42.24
C GLU A 65 12.36 12.03 42.57
N LEU A 66 13.28 12.90 42.17
CA LEU A 66 14.70 12.68 42.42
C LEU A 66 15.17 13.45 43.69
N LYS A 67 16.25 12.95 44.29
CA LYS A 67 16.97 13.68 45.35
C LYS A 67 17.73 14.86 44.73
N ARG A 68 17.99 15.90 45.53
CA ARG A 68 18.64 17.13 45.04
C ARG A 68 20.06 16.93 44.50
N ASP A 69 20.73 15.91 44.96
CA ASP A 69 22.11 15.51 44.59
C ASP A 69 22.16 14.44 43.52
N ALA A 70 21.01 14.00 43.02
CA ALA A 70 20.92 12.98 41.98
C ALA A 70 21.09 13.58 40.58
N TYR A 71 21.79 12.83 39.71
CA TYR A 71 21.88 13.15 38.29
C TYR A 71 20.74 12.44 37.53
N PRO A 72 19.76 13.19 36.98
CA PRO A 72 18.55 12.63 36.39
C PRO A 72 18.83 11.58 35.31
N GLN A 73 19.82 11.83 34.44
CA GLN A 73 20.17 10.95 33.35
C GLN A 73 20.77 9.62 33.85
N VAL A 74 21.50 9.64 34.96
CA VAL A 74 22.07 8.41 35.56
C VAL A 74 20.95 7.56 36.14
N VAL A 75 20.02 8.20 36.87
CA VAL A 75 18.85 7.50 37.42
C VAL A 75 18.00 6.87 36.31
N LEU A 76 17.71 7.63 35.24
CA LEU A 76 16.96 7.13 34.08
C LEU A 76 17.66 5.94 33.42
N ASN A 77 18.97 5.98 33.21
CA ASN A 77 19.73 4.90 32.64
C ASN A 77 19.73 3.64 33.56
N ASN A 78 19.76 3.83 34.87
CA ASN A 78 19.67 2.74 35.82
C ASN A 78 18.25 2.14 35.85
N LEU A 79 17.21 2.95 35.75
CA LEU A 79 15.82 2.48 35.58
C LEU A 79 15.68 1.59 34.33
N PHE A 80 16.24 1.98 33.20
CA PHE A 80 16.22 1.16 31.98
C PHE A 80 16.98 -0.19 32.15
N LYS A 81 18.07 -0.21 32.94
CA LYS A 81 18.87 -1.44 33.13
C LYS A 81 18.28 -2.39 34.15
N LEU A 82 17.69 -1.89 35.24
CA LEU A 82 17.32 -2.67 36.40
C LEU A 82 15.82 -3.02 36.46
N THR A 83 15.01 -2.39 35.59
CA THR A 83 13.57 -2.58 35.59
C THR A 83 13.05 -2.92 34.18
N PRO A 84 11.85 -3.46 34.04
CA PRO A 84 11.21 -3.70 32.73
C PRO A 84 10.72 -2.42 32.03
N LEU A 85 11.25 -1.23 32.38
CA LEU A 85 10.93 0.02 31.67
C LEU A 85 11.46 0.02 30.24
N GLN A 86 12.48 -0.77 29.96
CA GLN A 86 12.97 -1.09 28.62
C GLN A 86 13.08 -2.60 28.45
N ASN A 87 12.35 -3.15 27.49
CA ASN A 87 12.37 -4.57 27.18
C ASN A 87 12.81 -4.82 25.75
N ASN A 88 13.48 -5.95 25.53
CA ASN A 88 13.77 -6.44 24.20
C ASN A 88 12.55 -7.17 23.64
N PHE A 89 12.13 -6.79 22.45
CA PHE A 89 11.09 -7.51 21.72
C PHE A 89 11.73 -8.44 20.69
N SER A 90 11.59 -9.75 20.91
CA SER A 90 12.08 -10.77 20.00
C SER A 90 10.94 -11.24 19.08
N ALA A 91 11.01 -10.87 17.82
CA ALA A 91 10.03 -11.29 16.82
C ALA A 91 10.54 -12.52 16.07
N ASN A 92 9.72 -13.59 16.05
CA ASN A 92 9.92 -14.72 15.15
C ASN A 92 8.87 -14.63 14.03
N ILE A 93 9.28 -14.10 12.89
CA ILE A 93 8.37 -13.84 11.76
C ILE A 93 8.46 -15.01 10.80
N LEU A 94 7.48 -15.92 10.86
CA LEU A 94 7.33 -17.01 9.91
C LEU A 94 6.31 -16.60 8.84
N ALA A 95 6.68 -16.67 7.57
CA ALA A 95 5.82 -16.36 6.44
C ALA A 95 6.00 -17.36 5.30
N LEU A 96 4.99 -17.46 4.42
CA LEU A 96 5.08 -18.23 3.18
C LEU A 96 5.67 -17.33 2.08
N VAL A 97 6.87 -17.71 1.61
CA VAL A 97 7.51 -17.04 0.49
C VAL A 97 7.52 -17.98 -0.69
N LYS A 98 6.82 -17.66 -1.76
CA LYS A 98 6.64 -18.52 -2.96
C LYS A 98 6.12 -19.93 -2.63
N GLY A 99 5.30 -20.04 -1.58
CA GLY A 99 4.74 -21.32 -1.12
C GLY A 99 5.57 -22.08 -0.10
N GLU A 100 6.77 -21.61 0.25
CA GLU A 100 7.65 -22.24 1.24
C GLU A 100 7.62 -21.47 2.56
N PRO A 101 7.47 -22.14 3.73
CA PRO A 101 7.55 -21.51 5.04
C PRO A 101 8.99 -21.08 5.33
N THR A 102 9.20 -19.79 5.55
CA THR A 102 10.52 -19.21 5.78
C THR A 102 10.48 -18.24 6.95
N THR A 103 11.45 -18.35 7.86
CA THR A 103 11.64 -17.36 8.94
C THR A 103 12.38 -16.14 8.37
N LEU A 104 11.78 -14.99 8.53
CA LEU A 104 12.27 -13.73 7.93
C LEU A 104 12.71 -12.74 9.02
N SER A 105 13.77 -11.99 8.74
CA SER A 105 14.02 -10.74 9.43
C SER A 105 13.02 -9.66 8.98
N LEU A 106 12.80 -8.63 9.77
CA LEU A 106 11.89 -7.53 9.41
C LEU A 106 12.23 -6.92 8.04
N ARG A 107 13.52 -6.67 7.79
CA ARG A 107 14.00 -6.16 6.49
C ARG A 107 13.62 -7.10 5.36
N LYS A 108 13.90 -8.40 5.51
CA LYS A 108 13.59 -9.39 4.47
C LYS A 108 12.10 -9.52 4.20
N MET A 109 11.28 -9.40 5.24
CA MET A 109 9.83 -9.39 5.09
C MET A 109 9.35 -8.19 4.26
N LEU A 110 9.91 -7.00 4.50
CA LEU A 110 9.61 -5.81 3.69
C LEU A 110 10.07 -5.97 2.23
N ASP A 111 11.28 -6.52 2.00
CA ASP A 111 11.77 -6.80 0.65
C ASP A 111 10.83 -7.75 -0.11
N VAL A 112 10.43 -8.87 0.53
CA VAL A 112 9.48 -9.85 -0.06
C VAL A 112 8.12 -9.21 -0.36
N PHE A 113 7.62 -8.36 0.54
CA PHE A 113 6.37 -7.64 0.31
C PHE A 113 6.46 -6.67 -0.87
N LEU A 114 7.55 -5.91 -0.97
CA LEU A 114 7.77 -4.99 -2.09
C LEU A 114 7.88 -5.73 -3.42
N ASP A 115 8.63 -6.83 -3.47
CA ASP A 115 8.75 -7.66 -4.66
C ASP A 115 7.38 -8.19 -5.11
N PHE A 116 6.58 -8.70 -4.17
CA PHE A 116 5.22 -9.16 -4.43
C PHE A 116 4.31 -8.03 -4.96
N ARG A 117 4.41 -6.83 -4.38
CA ARG A 117 3.64 -5.66 -4.86
C ARG A 117 4.02 -5.28 -6.28
N VAL A 118 5.31 -5.20 -6.57
CA VAL A 118 5.81 -4.89 -7.93
C VAL A 118 5.32 -5.93 -8.93
N GLU A 119 5.42 -7.22 -8.61
CA GLU A 119 4.92 -8.30 -9.48
C GLU A 119 3.41 -8.19 -9.71
N THR A 120 2.65 -7.93 -8.66
CA THR A 120 1.19 -7.78 -8.74
C THR A 120 0.80 -6.60 -9.63
N ILE A 121 1.46 -5.45 -9.50
CA ILE A 121 1.21 -4.27 -10.33
C ILE A 121 1.53 -4.59 -11.80
N ARG A 122 2.67 -5.22 -12.07
CA ARG A 122 3.06 -5.62 -13.43
C ARG A 122 2.04 -6.57 -14.08
N ARG A 123 1.62 -7.61 -13.35
CA ARG A 123 0.63 -8.59 -13.86
C ARG A 123 -0.71 -7.93 -14.12
N ARG A 124 -1.20 -7.12 -13.18
CA ARG A 124 -2.45 -6.36 -13.34
C ARG A 124 -2.38 -5.42 -14.54
N THR A 125 -1.31 -4.62 -14.63
CA THR A 125 -1.14 -3.65 -15.72
C THR A 125 -1.01 -4.35 -17.07
N GLY A 126 -0.26 -5.46 -17.14
CA GLY A 126 -0.14 -6.28 -18.36
C GLY A 126 -1.48 -6.86 -18.81
N PHE A 127 -2.31 -7.35 -17.88
CA PHE A 127 -3.65 -7.82 -18.20
C PHE A 127 -4.55 -6.68 -18.73
N LEU A 128 -4.52 -5.51 -18.08
CA LEU A 128 -5.30 -4.35 -18.52
C LEU A 128 -4.83 -3.80 -19.88
N LEU A 129 -3.52 -3.80 -20.12
CA LEU A 129 -2.94 -3.44 -21.41
C LEU A 129 -3.47 -4.35 -22.51
N LYS A 130 -3.34 -5.68 -22.35
CA LYS A 130 -3.83 -6.63 -23.33
C LYS A 130 -5.32 -6.47 -23.61
N LYS A 131 -6.12 -6.31 -22.55
CA LYS A 131 -7.56 -6.08 -22.70
C LYS A 131 -7.89 -4.79 -23.48
N ALA A 132 -7.11 -3.73 -23.25
CA ALA A 132 -7.28 -2.46 -23.99
C ALA A 132 -6.84 -2.58 -25.44
N GLU A 133 -5.71 -3.26 -25.71
CA GLU A 133 -5.22 -3.54 -27.06
C GLU A 133 -6.20 -4.41 -27.88
N ASP A 134 -6.72 -5.49 -27.28
CA ASP A 134 -7.72 -6.37 -27.92
C ASP A 134 -8.99 -5.58 -28.26
N ARG A 135 -9.44 -4.66 -27.40
CA ARG A 135 -10.61 -3.83 -27.67
C ARG A 135 -10.32 -2.76 -28.72
N ASP A 136 -9.18 -2.11 -28.65
CA ASP A 136 -8.74 -1.11 -29.61
C ASP A 136 -8.58 -1.69 -31.02
N HIS A 137 -8.08 -2.91 -31.11
CA HIS A 137 -8.01 -3.65 -32.36
C HIS A 137 -9.39 -3.78 -33.04
N ILE A 138 -10.42 -4.14 -32.26
CA ILE A 138 -11.80 -4.23 -32.77
C ILE A 138 -12.31 -2.83 -33.18
N VAL A 139 -12.09 -1.82 -32.32
CA VAL A 139 -12.55 -0.46 -32.58
C VAL A 139 -11.92 0.13 -33.85
N LYS A 140 -10.62 -0.15 -34.09
CA LYS A 140 -9.94 0.22 -35.36
C LYS A 140 -10.61 -0.41 -36.57
N GLY A 141 -10.97 -1.68 -36.52
CA GLY A 141 -11.72 -2.32 -37.60
C GLY A 141 -13.08 -1.68 -37.84
N LEU A 142 -13.80 -1.30 -36.77
CA LEU A 142 -15.08 -0.58 -36.91
C LEU A 142 -14.90 0.82 -37.52
N LEU A 143 -13.83 1.54 -37.19
CA LEU A 143 -13.50 2.85 -37.77
C LEU A 143 -13.20 2.73 -39.29
N LEU A 144 -12.42 1.71 -39.68
CA LEU A 144 -12.16 1.42 -41.10
C LEU A 144 -13.47 1.12 -41.82
N ALA A 145 -14.34 0.31 -41.25
CA ALA A 145 -15.65 -0.01 -41.82
C ALA A 145 -16.54 1.23 -41.97
N LEU A 146 -16.50 2.16 -41.01
CA LEU A 146 -17.26 3.42 -41.11
C LEU A 146 -16.74 4.34 -42.24
N GLY A 147 -15.43 4.27 -42.53
CA GLY A 147 -14.81 5.05 -43.63
C GLY A 147 -15.18 4.53 -45.04
N SER A 148 -15.53 3.24 -45.20
CA SER A 148 -15.84 2.57 -46.45
C SER A 148 -17.22 1.88 -46.42
N MET A 149 -18.19 2.54 -45.80
CA MET A 149 -19.48 1.95 -45.43
C MET A 149 -20.24 1.37 -46.62
N ASP A 150 -20.34 2.11 -47.72
CA ASP A 150 -21.10 1.70 -48.91
C ASP A 150 -20.49 0.43 -49.57
N GLU A 151 -19.15 0.37 -49.59
CA GLU A 151 -18.42 -0.76 -50.11
C GLU A 151 -18.68 -2.00 -49.27
N ILE A 152 -18.58 -1.89 -47.94
CA ILE A 152 -18.80 -2.99 -46.99
C ILE A 152 -20.26 -3.48 -47.03
N ILE A 153 -21.25 -2.57 -47.12
CA ILE A 153 -22.65 -2.97 -47.25
C ILE A 153 -22.88 -3.75 -48.55
N ASN A 154 -22.34 -3.28 -49.66
CA ASN A 154 -22.46 -3.93 -50.95
C ASN A 154 -21.79 -5.30 -50.93
N LEU A 155 -20.61 -5.41 -50.36
CA LEU A 155 -19.89 -6.68 -50.17
C LEU A 155 -20.73 -7.70 -49.36
N ILE A 156 -21.26 -7.29 -48.19
CA ILE A 156 -22.10 -8.17 -47.36
C ILE A 156 -23.36 -8.61 -48.07
N ARG A 157 -24.01 -7.71 -48.87
CA ARG A 157 -25.21 -8.04 -49.63
C ARG A 157 -24.94 -8.99 -50.81
N SER A 158 -23.75 -8.91 -51.41
CA SER A 158 -23.39 -9.77 -52.57
C SER A 158 -22.86 -11.14 -52.14
N ALA A 159 -22.43 -11.30 -50.89
CA ALA A 159 -21.92 -12.56 -50.36
C ALA A 159 -23.01 -13.62 -50.24
N LYS A 160 -22.67 -14.89 -50.53
CA LYS A 160 -23.59 -16.04 -50.47
C LYS A 160 -23.99 -16.40 -49.03
N ASP A 161 -23.06 -16.26 -48.12
CA ASP A 161 -23.20 -16.60 -46.70
C ASP A 161 -22.27 -15.76 -45.85
N THR A 162 -22.42 -15.85 -44.51
CA THR A 162 -21.62 -15.09 -43.54
C THR A 162 -20.15 -15.47 -43.58
N ILE A 163 -19.80 -16.72 -43.96
CA ILE A 163 -18.42 -17.19 -44.04
C ILE A 163 -17.73 -16.51 -45.21
N SER A 164 -18.34 -16.53 -46.41
CA SER A 164 -17.85 -15.87 -47.61
C SER A 164 -17.73 -14.34 -47.39
N ALA A 165 -18.70 -13.71 -46.72
CA ALA A 165 -18.62 -12.27 -46.35
C ALA A 165 -17.43 -11.98 -45.47
N ARG A 166 -17.13 -12.80 -44.46
CA ARG A 166 -15.98 -12.68 -43.58
C ARG A 166 -14.68 -12.79 -44.36
N GLU A 167 -14.52 -13.80 -45.21
CA GLU A 167 -13.32 -14.01 -46.02
C GLU A 167 -13.06 -12.85 -46.99
N GLN A 168 -14.12 -12.33 -47.62
CA GLN A 168 -14.00 -11.13 -48.47
C GLN A 168 -13.61 -9.89 -47.70
N LEU A 169 -14.19 -9.63 -46.50
CA LEU A 169 -13.80 -8.54 -45.63
C LEU A 169 -12.32 -8.61 -45.22
N GLN A 170 -11.81 -9.81 -44.96
CA GLN A 170 -10.39 -10.03 -44.64
C GLN A 170 -9.49 -9.76 -45.84
N THR A 171 -9.88 -10.18 -47.03
CA THR A 171 -9.05 -10.07 -48.23
C THR A 171 -9.05 -8.67 -48.81
N ASP A 172 -10.25 -8.05 -48.91
CA ASP A 172 -10.41 -6.77 -49.62
C ASP A 172 -10.08 -5.56 -48.75
N HIS A 173 -10.24 -5.68 -47.41
CA HIS A 173 -10.02 -4.59 -46.45
C HIS A 173 -8.90 -4.88 -45.45
N GLU A 174 -8.12 -5.96 -45.65
CA GLU A 174 -6.99 -6.35 -44.77
C GLU A 174 -7.39 -6.47 -43.28
N LEU A 175 -8.66 -6.83 -43.02
CA LEU A 175 -9.19 -6.95 -41.66
C LEU A 175 -8.84 -8.30 -41.02
N SER A 176 -8.61 -8.32 -39.71
CA SER A 176 -8.49 -9.58 -38.98
C SER A 176 -9.85 -10.30 -38.88
N SER A 177 -9.81 -11.61 -38.60
CA SER A 177 -11.03 -12.38 -38.38
C SER A 177 -11.92 -11.81 -37.28
N THR A 178 -11.33 -11.32 -36.19
CA THR A 178 -12.04 -10.70 -35.07
C THR A 178 -12.68 -9.37 -35.45
N GLN A 179 -12.01 -8.57 -36.28
CA GLN A 179 -12.56 -7.31 -36.81
C GLN A 179 -13.70 -7.57 -37.79
N ALA A 180 -13.51 -8.48 -38.74
CA ALA A 180 -14.56 -8.86 -39.70
C ALA A 180 -15.81 -9.38 -38.98
N GLU A 181 -15.64 -10.23 -37.96
CA GLU A 181 -16.75 -10.72 -37.13
C GLU A 181 -17.49 -9.62 -36.41
N ALA A 182 -16.74 -8.63 -35.83
CA ALA A 182 -17.32 -7.49 -35.15
C ALA A 182 -18.13 -6.58 -36.12
N ILE A 183 -17.68 -6.45 -37.36
CA ILE A 183 -18.38 -5.70 -38.41
C ILE A 183 -19.67 -6.41 -38.80
N LEU A 184 -19.63 -7.73 -39.00
CA LEU A 184 -20.81 -8.52 -39.36
C LEU A 184 -21.87 -8.53 -38.25
N GLN A 185 -21.47 -8.44 -37.01
CA GLN A 185 -22.37 -8.37 -35.84
C GLN A 185 -22.86 -6.95 -35.54
N MET A 186 -22.37 -5.93 -36.28
CA MET A 186 -22.73 -4.52 -36.04
C MET A 186 -24.18 -4.27 -36.42
N GLN A 187 -24.92 -3.65 -35.49
CA GLN A 187 -26.31 -3.26 -35.74
C GLN A 187 -26.37 -2.02 -36.65
N LEU A 188 -27.33 -1.95 -37.60
CA LEU A 188 -27.53 -0.83 -38.53
C LEU A 188 -27.66 0.53 -37.82
N ARG A 189 -28.21 0.58 -36.60
CA ARG A 189 -28.30 1.83 -35.82
C ARG A 189 -26.94 2.46 -35.47
N ARG A 190 -25.87 1.65 -35.43
CA ARG A 190 -24.50 2.14 -35.15
C ARG A 190 -23.82 2.82 -36.34
N LEU A 191 -24.49 2.85 -37.49
CA LEU A 191 -24.03 3.50 -38.72
C LEU A 191 -24.35 4.97 -38.75
N THR A 192 -24.96 5.55 -37.69
CA THR A 192 -25.26 7.00 -37.63
C THR A 192 -24.01 7.79 -37.29
N ALA A 193 -23.94 9.04 -37.77
CA ALA A 193 -22.81 9.96 -37.51
C ALA A 193 -22.51 10.10 -35.99
N LEU A 194 -23.55 10.17 -35.17
CA LEU A 194 -23.41 10.26 -33.72
C LEU A 194 -22.72 9.05 -33.09
N GLU A 195 -22.98 7.85 -33.58
CA GLU A 195 -22.32 6.62 -33.09
C GLU A 195 -20.89 6.50 -33.64
N ALA A 196 -20.62 7.00 -34.85
CA ALA A 196 -19.25 7.09 -35.39
C ALA A 196 -18.36 7.97 -34.50
N ASP A 197 -18.88 9.12 -34.04
CA ASP A 197 -18.14 9.99 -33.11
C ASP A 197 -17.85 9.29 -31.76
N LYS A 198 -18.78 8.47 -31.25
CA LYS A 198 -18.57 7.68 -30.04
C LYS A 198 -17.47 6.61 -30.20
N ILE A 199 -17.45 5.92 -31.34
CA ILE A 199 -16.43 4.90 -31.67
C ILE A 199 -15.06 5.57 -31.78
N LYS A 200 -14.98 6.77 -32.36
CA LYS A 200 -13.75 7.56 -32.42
C LYS A 200 -13.28 7.98 -31.02
N ALA A 201 -14.17 8.50 -30.20
CA ALA A 201 -13.87 8.87 -28.82
C ALA A 201 -13.41 7.64 -28.00
N GLU A 202 -14.02 6.45 -28.19
CA GLU A 202 -13.59 5.20 -27.56
C GLU A 202 -12.17 4.83 -28.00
N HIS A 203 -11.82 4.98 -29.27
CA HIS A 203 -10.46 4.74 -29.78
C HIS A 203 -9.44 5.67 -29.10
N ASP A 204 -9.73 6.96 -29.02
CA ASP A 204 -8.85 7.95 -28.41
C ASP A 204 -8.63 7.65 -26.92
N GLU A 205 -9.69 7.27 -26.20
CA GLU A 205 -9.61 6.87 -24.78
C GLU A 205 -8.77 5.59 -24.59
N LEU A 206 -8.97 4.58 -25.44
CA LEU A 206 -8.20 3.34 -25.43
C LEU A 206 -6.73 3.59 -25.72
N THR A 207 -6.43 4.43 -26.71
CA THR A 207 -5.04 4.82 -27.04
C THR A 207 -4.34 5.49 -25.86
N GLN A 208 -5.03 6.39 -25.14
CA GLN A 208 -4.47 7.01 -23.93
C GLN A 208 -4.22 5.97 -22.82
N LYS A 209 -5.15 5.04 -22.60
CA LYS A 209 -4.99 3.95 -21.62
C LYS A 209 -3.81 3.04 -21.96
N ILE A 210 -3.69 2.62 -23.23
CA ILE A 210 -2.60 1.78 -23.73
C ILE A 210 -1.26 2.48 -23.47
N ASN A 211 -1.12 3.75 -23.87
CA ASN A 211 0.08 4.52 -23.64
C ASN A 211 0.43 4.63 -22.14
N SER A 212 -0.57 4.87 -21.30
CA SER A 212 -0.38 4.93 -19.85
C SER A 212 0.11 3.59 -19.27
N TYR A 213 -0.51 2.47 -19.65
CA TYR A 213 -0.10 1.13 -19.18
C TYR A 213 1.30 0.77 -19.66
N GLN A 214 1.65 1.08 -20.91
CA GLN A 214 2.99 0.87 -21.45
C GLN A 214 4.04 1.68 -20.68
N GLN A 215 3.75 2.94 -20.34
CA GLN A 215 4.64 3.78 -19.54
C GLN A 215 4.85 3.21 -18.13
N ILE A 216 3.81 2.66 -17.50
CA ILE A 216 3.93 2.02 -16.19
C ILE A 216 4.82 0.77 -16.28
N LEU A 217 4.60 -0.10 -17.28
CA LEU A 217 5.37 -1.33 -17.45
C LEU A 217 6.85 -1.09 -17.77
N ASN A 218 7.16 0.00 -18.47
CA ASN A 218 8.51 0.35 -18.91
C ASN A 218 9.31 1.15 -17.86
N SER A 219 8.66 1.68 -16.80
CA SER A 219 9.32 2.49 -15.77
C SER A 219 9.17 1.89 -14.38
N LYS A 220 10.31 1.50 -13.78
CA LYS A 220 10.34 1.05 -12.38
C LYS A 220 9.90 2.15 -11.41
N GLU A 221 10.26 3.39 -11.71
CA GLU A 221 9.89 4.54 -10.87
C GLU A 221 8.38 4.74 -10.83
N ARG A 222 7.69 4.62 -11.96
CA ARG A 222 6.22 4.70 -12.02
C ARG A 222 5.54 3.56 -11.27
N ILE A 223 6.10 2.34 -11.31
CA ILE A 223 5.57 1.22 -10.52
C ILE A 223 5.68 1.51 -9.02
N LEU A 224 6.75 2.15 -8.56
CA LEU A 224 6.96 2.49 -7.15
C LEU A 224 6.11 3.69 -6.67
N GLN A 225 5.53 4.45 -7.58
CA GLN A 225 4.61 5.56 -7.26
C GLN A 225 3.14 5.11 -7.11
N ILE A 226 2.81 3.88 -7.51
CA ILE A 226 1.48 3.25 -7.41
C ILE A 226 1.33 2.52 -6.07
#